data_d4b66ed7821399acb6a16d7fdf0ebd4e
#
_entry.id   d4b66ed7821399acb6a16d7fdf0ebd4e
#
_cell.length_a   1.000
_cell.length_b   1.000
_cell.length_c   1.000
_cell.angle_alpha   90.00
_cell.angle_beta   90.00
_cell.angle_gamma   90.00
#
_symmetry.space_group_name_H-M   'P 1'
#
loop_
_entity.id
_entity.type
_entity.pdbx_description
1 polymer ?
#
loop_
_entity_poly.entity_id
_entity_poly.type
_entity_poly.pdbx_seq_one_letter_code
_entity_poly.pdbx_strand_id
1 'polypeptide(L)'
;MIDEDGYFGEDVAERYDRSSGPSFQPDVIERTVQVLAELAGGGRALELGIGTGRIALPLARRGVPVHGIELSRAMVAGMRAKPGGEAIGVSIGDFATTTVDTRADGAFSLAYLVFNTIMNLTSQEAQVACFRNVAAHLEPGGCFAIEVMVPELRKIPAGQNIVPFHTSPTGWAYTVYDTVTQDATCHYVEVTEDGVGSARSVPFRYVWPAELDLMAQLAGLRLRDRWDGWTREPFTEDSAQHVSVWEKPVS
;
A
#
# COMPACT_ATOMS: atom_id res chain seq x y z
N MET A 1 2.46 -21.84 -8.30
CA MET A 1 3.54 -21.73 -7.30
C MET A 1 3.76 -20.24 -7.09
N ILE A 2 3.83 -19.77 -5.86
CA ILE A 2 4.28 -18.41 -5.55
C ILE A 2 5.80 -18.48 -5.70
N ASP A 3 6.37 -17.66 -6.58
CA ASP A 3 7.82 -17.57 -6.78
C ASP A 3 8.46 -16.59 -5.78
N GLU A 4 9.75 -16.28 -5.97
CA GLU A 4 10.46 -15.33 -5.09
C GLU A 4 9.89 -13.91 -5.13
N ASP A 5 9.12 -13.56 -6.18
CA ASP A 5 8.44 -12.27 -6.35
C ASP A 5 7.02 -12.25 -5.76
N GLY A 6 6.58 -13.34 -5.12
CA GLY A 6 5.27 -13.47 -4.50
C GLY A 6 4.12 -13.44 -5.53
N TYR A 7 3.08 -12.63 -5.27
CA TYR A 7 1.93 -12.46 -6.17
C TYR A 7 2.17 -11.44 -7.29
N PHE A 8 3.28 -10.71 -7.26
CA PHE A 8 3.60 -9.59 -8.14
C PHE A 8 4.77 -9.91 -9.09
N GLY A 9 4.79 -11.12 -9.66
CA GLY A 9 5.77 -11.55 -10.65
C GLY A 9 5.68 -10.80 -11.99
N GLU A 10 6.47 -11.25 -12.99
CA GLU A 10 6.63 -10.59 -14.30
C GLU A 10 5.29 -10.26 -14.97
N ASP A 11 4.35 -11.22 -15.02
CA ASP A 11 3.04 -11.05 -15.64
C ASP A 11 2.21 -9.91 -15.02
N VAL A 12 2.37 -9.67 -13.73
CA VAL A 12 1.69 -8.58 -13.02
C VAL A 12 2.42 -7.28 -13.25
N ALA A 13 3.75 -7.27 -13.15
CA ALA A 13 4.58 -6.09 -13.33
C ALA A 13 4.38 -5.45 -14.72
N GLU A 14 4.32 -6.26 -15.80
CA GLU A 14 4.10 -5.79 -17.16
C GLU A 14 2.74 -5.10 -17.36
N ARG A 15 1.72 -5.52 -16.62
CA ARG A 15 0.34 -5.03 -16.75
C ARG A 15 0.00 -3.95 -15.73
N TYR A 16 0.77 -3.83 -14.64
CA TYR A 16 0.44 -2.98 -13.50
C TYR A 16 0.19 -1.53 -13.89
N ASP A 17 1.08 -0.95 -14.68
CA ASP A 17 0.98 0.45 -15.11
C ASP A 17 -0.11 0.71 -16.17
N ARG A 18 -0.67 -0.34 -16.77
CA ARG A 18 -1.81 -0.25 -17.71
C ARG A 18 -3.16 -0.21 -17.01
N SER A 19 -3.17 -0.29 -15.68
CA SER A 19 -4.40 -0.18 -14.91
C SER A 19 -5.05 1.19 -15.11
N SER A 20 -6.35 1.18 -15.32
CA SER A 20 -7.19 2.38 -15.48
C SER A 20 -8.03 2.70 -14.23
N GLY A 21 -7.77 2.01 -13.12
CA GLY A 21 -8.48 2.23 -11.86
C GLY A 21 -8.31 3.66 -11.30
N PRO A 22 -9.21 4.10 -10.41
CA PRO A 22 -9.20 5.47 -9.87
C PRO A 22 -7.84 5.91 -9.32
N SER A 23 -7.13 5.05 -8.60
CA SER A 23 -5.81 5.34 -8.02
C SER A 23 -4.68 5.52 -9.05
N PHE A 24 -4.93 5.24 -10.32
CA PHE A 24 -3.99 5.43 -11.43
C PHE A 24 -4.25 6.71 -12.21
N GLN A 25 -5.31 7.44 -11.87
CA GLN A 25 -5.62 8.72 -12.53
C GLN A 25 -4.57 9.78 -12.18
N PRO A 26 -4.12 10.57 -13.18
CA PRO A 26 -3.04 11.55 -12.98
C PRO A 26 -3.32 12.56 -11.87
N ASP A 27 -4.57 13.00 -11.72
CA ASP A 27 -4.98 13.97 -10.69
C ASP A 27 -4.95 13.36 -9.28
N VAL A 28 -5.26 12.07 -9.14
CA VAL A 28 -5.16 11.35 -7.86
C VAL A 28 -3.69 11.16 -7.47
N ILE A 29 -2.84 10.75 -8.44
CA ILE A 29 -1.40 10.63 -8.22
C ILE A 29 -0.80 11.97 -7.81
N GLU A 30 -1.16 13.05 -8.51
CA GLU A 30 -0.65 14.41 -8.23
C GLU A 30 -1.00 14.87 -6.81
N ARG A 31 -2.26 14.67 -6.37
CA ARG A 31 -2.70 14.99 -4.99
C ARG A 31 -1.98 14.16 -3.95
N THR A 32 -1.86 12.84 -4.19
CA THR A 32 -1.09 11.94 -3.33
C THR A 32 0.33 12.44 -3.13
N VAL A 33 1.02 12.72 -4.23
CA VAL A 33 2.40 13.20 -4.25
C VAL A 33 2.53 14.56 -3.56
N GLN A 34 1.57 15.46 -3.75
CA GLN A 34 1.56 16.76 -3.07
C GLN A 34 1.50 16.58 -1.55
N VAL A 35 0.56 15.80 -1.05
CA VAL A 35 0.40 15.57 0.39
C VAL A 35 1.62 14.87 0.98
N LEU A 36 2.18 13.87 0.29
CA LEU A 36 3.38 13.17 0.75
C LEU A 36 4.61 14.09 0.78
N ALA A 37 4.77 14.99 -0.20
CA ALA A 37 5.85 15.97 -0.19
C ALA A 37 5.72 16.96 0.98
N GLU A 38 4.50 17.41 1.29
CA GLU A 38 4.23 18.25 2.47
C GLU A 38 4.55 17.52 3.78
N LEU A 39 4.16 16.22 3.89
CA LEU A 39 4.45 15.38 5.05
C LEU A 39 5.95 15.11 5.22
N ALA A 40 6.69 14.96 4.12
CA ALA A 40 8.14 14.78 4.14
C ALA A 40 8.88 16.02 4.67
N GLY A 41 8.29 17.23 4.55
CA GLY A 41 8.84 18.45 5.12
C GLY A 41 10.27 18.80 4.67
N GLY A 42 10.68 18.34 3.49
CA GLY A 42 12.05 18.48 2.97
C GLY A 42 13.03 17.37 3.39
N GLY A 43 12.59 16.41 4.21
CA GLY A 43 13.36 15.23 4.59
C GLY A 43 13.21 14.07 3.58
N ARG A 44 13.69 12.88 3.96
CA ARG A 44 13.67 11.66 3.14
C ARG A 44 12.38 10.87 3.35
N ALA A 45 11.91 10.21 2.29
CA ALA A 45 10.74 9.35 2.33
C ALA A 45 11.10 7.87 2.10
N LEU A 46 10.46 6.98 2.86
CA LEU A 46 10.53 5.52 2.71
C LEU A 46 9.18 5.01 2.18
N GLU A 47 9.16 4.47 0.95
CA GLU A 47 7.98 3.78 0.41
C GLU A 47 8.07 2.29 0.66
N LEU A 48 7.03 1.73 1.29
CA LEU A 48 6.92 0.31 1.53
C LEU A 48 6.03 -0.30 0.42
N GLY A 49 6.58 -1.31 -0.28
CA GLY A 49 5.94 -1.83 -1.49
C GLY A 49 6.02 -0.83 -2.64
N ILE A 50 7.23 -0.34 -2.98
CA ILE A 50 7.44 0.71 -3.98
C ILE A 50 6.94 0.32 -5.38
N GLY A 51 6.86 -0.97 -5.68
CA GLY A 51 6.36 -1.49 -6.94
C GLY A 51 7.09 -0.93 -8.16
N THR A 52 6.31 -0.53 -9.16
CA THR A 52 6.82 0.09 -10.39
C THR A 52 7.09 1.60 -10.26
N GLY A 53 7.09 2.13 -9.04
CA GLY A 53 7.41 3.53 -8.76
C GLY A 53 6.30 4.53 -9.10
N ARG A 54 5.04 4.10 -9.09
CA ARG A 54 3.88 4.95 -9.43
C ARG A 54 3.83 6.25 -8.62
N ILE A 55 4.17 6.19 -7.33
CA ILE A 55 4.23 7.35 -6.44
C ILE A 55 5.67 7.83 -6.23
N ALA A 56 6.63 6.91 -6.05
CA ALA A 56 8.04 7.26 -5.82
C ALA A 56 8.63 8.16 -6.91
N LEU A 57 8.40 7.83 -8.18
CA LEU A 57 8.97 8.59 -9.29
C LEU A 57 8.49 10.04 -9.35
N PRO A 58 7.17 10.35 -9.29
CA PRO A 58 6.73 11.73 -9.25
C PRO A 58 7.10 12.44 -7.94
N LEU A 59 7.17 11.75 -6.80
CA LEU A 59 7.62 12.33 -5.54
C LEU A 59 9.11 12.73 -5.59
N ALA A 60 9.97 11.85 -6.15
CA ALA A 60 11.37 12.16 -6.37
C ALA A 60 11.59 13.35 -7.33
N ARG A 61 10.75 13.48 -8.38
CA ARG A 61 10.78 14.64 -9.27
C ARG A 61 10.42 15.97 -8.57
N ARG A 62 9.71 15.92 -7.43
CA ARG A 62 9.47 17.10 -6.57
C ARG A 62 10.61 17.41 -5.60
N GLY A 63 11.73 16.66 -5.69
CA GLY A 63 12.91 16.89 -4.87
C GLY A 63 12.90 16.18 -3.52
N VAL A 64 11.95 15.29 -3.25
CA VAL A 64 11.96 14.43 -2.05
C VAL A 64 12.85 13.23 -2.31
N PRO A 65 13.93 13.01 -1.54
CA PRO A 65 14.75 11.81 -1.67
C PRO A 65 13.94 10.58 -1.23
N VAL A 66 13.72 9.62 -2.13
CA VAL A 66 12.91 8.42 -1.87
C VAL A 66 13.82 7.19 -1.82
N HIS A 67 13.55 6.31 -0.85
CA HIS A 67 14.04 4.94 -0.82
C HIS A 67 12.84 3.99 -0.76
N GLY A 68 12.92 2.84 -1.44
CA GLY A 68 11.84 1.84 -1.43
C GLY A 68 12.24 0.53 -0.77
N ILE A 69 11.25 -0.18 -0.23
CA ILE A 69 11.35 -1.60 0.08
C ILE A 69 10.37 -2.32 -0.84
N GLU A 70 10.82 -3.37 -1.54
CA GLU A 70 9.99 -4.14 -2.47
C GLU A 70 10.39 -5.61 -2.46
N LEU A 71 9.39 -6.49 -2.41
CA LEU A 71 9.64 -7.93 -2.48
C LEU A 71 9.93 -8.38 -3.91
N SER A 72 9.15 -7.87 -4.88
CA SER A 72 9.20 -8.27 -6.28
C SER A 72 10.33 -7.59 -7.05
N ARG A 73 11.27 -8.39 -7.53
CA ARG A 73 12.34 -7.93 -8.43
C ARG A 73 11.79 -7.51 -9.79
N ALA A 74 10.71 -8.16 -10.26
CA ALA A 74 10.05 -7.82 -11.52
C ALA A 74 9.42 -6.41 -11.44
N MET A 75 8.76 -6.06 -10.34
CA MET A 75 8.22 -4.72 -10.11
C MET A 75 9.34 -3.66 -10.08
N VAL A 76 10.44 -3.93 -9.40
CA VAL A 76 11.60 -3.03 -9.36
C VAL A 76 12.22 -2.87 -10.76
N ALA A 77 12.33 -3.95 -11.54
CA ALA A 77 12.80 -3.87 -12.93
C ALA A 77 11.90 -2.96 -13.77
N GLY A 78 10.57 -3.07 -13.62
CA GLY A 78 9.61 -2.17 -14.25
C GLY A 78 9.80 -0.70 -13.84
N MET A 79 10.13 -0.41 -12.59
CA MET A 79 10.48 0.94 -12.15
C MET A 79 11.79 1.42 -12.76
N ARG A 80 12.84 0.58 -12.76
CA ARG A 80 14.18 0.90 -13.31
C ARG A 80 14.11 1.27 -14.79
N ALA A 81 13.20 0.67 -15.55
CA ALA A 81 12.99 0.99 -16.98
C ALA A 81 12.40 2.40 -17.21
N LYS A 82 11.94 3.10 -16.18
CA LYS A 82 11.31 4.42 -16.29
C LYS A 82 12.31 5.55 -16.02
N PRO A 83 12.10 6.74 -16.62
CA PRO A 83 12.96 7.91 -16.37
C PRO A 83 13.06 8.26 -14.89
N GLY A 84 14.29 8.26 -14.35
CA GLY A 84 14.58 8.53 -12.94
C GLY A 84 14.52 7.30 -12.02
N GLY A 85 14.07 6.14 -12.52
CA GLY A 85 13.96 4.90 -11.72
C GLY A 85 15.29 4.40 -11.18
N GLU A 86 16.37 4.52 -11.98
CA GLU A 86 17.72 4.10 -11.58
C GLU A 86 18.27 4.91 -10.38
N ALA A 87 17.81 6.15 -10.18
CA ALA A 87 18.28 7.02 -9.11
C ALA A 87 17.62 6.71 -7.75
N ILE A 88 16.51 5.95 -7.71
CA ILE A 88 15.81 5.62 -6.48
C ILE A 88 16.44 4.37 -5.83
N GLY A 89 16.91 4.49 -4.59
CA GLY A 89 17.41 3.35 -3.81
C GLY A 89 16.28 2.36 -3.50
N VAL A 90 16.55 1.05 -3.64
CA VAL A 90 15.58 0.00 -3.27
C VAL A 90 16.27 -1.12 -2.52
N SER A 91 15.69 -1.50 -1.39
CA SER A 91 16.01 -2.73 -0.65
C SER A 91 15.03 -3.82 -1.03
N ILE A 92 15.54 -4.97 -1.54
CA ILE A 92 14.70 -6.11 -1.88
C ILE A 92 14.38 -6.89 -0.60
N GLY A 93 13.09 -7.11 -0.35
CA GLY A 93 12.60 -7.91 0.77
C GLY A 93 11.21 -7.53 1.26
N ASP A 94 10.74 -8.25 2.28
CA ASP A 94 9.46 -8.01 2.94
C ASP A 94 9.51 -6.70 3.76
N PHE A 95 8.66 -5.75 3.46
CA PHE A 95 8.63 -4.45 4.13
C PHE A 95 8.21 -4.52 5.61
N ALA A 96 7.65 -5.64 6.07
CA ALA A 96 7.41 -5.86 7.50
C ALA A 96 8.70 -6.04 8.30
N THR A 97 9.79 -6.51 7.67
CA THR A 97 11.01 -6.94 8.38
C THR A 97 12.31 -6.41 7.78
N THR A 98 12.30 -6.03 6.50
CA THR A 98 13.51 -5.53 5.83
C THR A 98 13.90 -4.16 6.39
N THR A 99 15.16 -4.03 6.78
CA THR A 99 15.73 -2.79 7.31
C THR A 99 16.55 -2.05 6.25
N VAL A 100 16.48 -0.72 6.27
CA VAL A 100 17.31 0.17 5.46
C VAL A 100 18.40 0.77 6.34
N ASP A 101 19.65 0.79 5.88
CA ASP A 101 20.73 1.42 6.62
C ASP A 101 20.56 2.95 6.61
N THR A 102 20.28 3.52 7.76
CA THR A 102 20.08 4.96 7.95
C THR A 102 21.35 5.69 8.41
N ARG A 103 22.47 4.98 8.60
CA ARG A 103 23.71 5.59 9.16
C ARG A 103 24.37 6.56 8.20
N ALA A 104 24.31 6.30 6.90
CA ALA A 104 24.94 7.16 5.90
C ALA A 104 24.10 8.39 5.56
N ASP A 105 22.78 8.20 5.39
CA ASP A 105 21.89 9.21 4.80
C ASP A 105 20.86 9.77 5.81
N GLY A 106 20.89 9.35 7.06
CA GLY A 106 19.95 9.75 8.11
C GLY A 106 18.64 8.94 8.10
N ALA A 107 17.85 9.11 9.16
CA ALA A 107 16.54 8.54 9.30
C ALA A 107 15.54 9.21 8.33
N PHE A 108 14.33 8.65 8.24
CA PHE A 108 13.29 9.16 7.35
C PHE A 108 12.35 10.09 8.10
N SER A 109 11.97 11.20 7.47
CA SER A 109 10.92 12.10 7.97
C SER A 109 9.52 11.59 7.62
N LEU A 110 9.43 10.75 6.56
CA LEU A 110 8.19 10.14 6.11
C LEU A 110 8.41 8.66 5.77
N ALA A 111 7.51 7.80 6.23
CA ALA A 111 7.29 6.48 5.64
C ALA A 111 5.85 6.41 5.13
N TYR A 112 5.58 5.66 4.06
CA TYR A 112 4.23 5.56 3.54
C TYR A 112 3.92 4.24 2.85
N LEU A 113 2.64 3.87 2.92
CA LEU A 113 1.98 2.78 2.20
C LEU A 113 0.76 3.35 1.49
N VAL A 114 0.66 3.13 0.20
CA VAL A 114 -0.49 3.57 -0.61
C VAL A 114 -1.20 2.37 -1.24
N PHE A 115 -2.42 2.59 -1.72
CA PHE A 115 -3.15 1.61 -2.50
C PHE A 115 -3.36 0.27 -1.76
N ASN A 116 -3.81 0.32 -0.52
CA ASN A 116 -4.12 -0.85 0.31
C ASN A 116 -2.93 -1.79 0.60
N THR A 117 -1.69 -1.39 0.34
CA THR A 117 -0.51 -2.28 0.41
C THR A 117 -0.32 -2.93 1.78
N ILE A 118 -0.78 -2.32 2.88
CA ILE A 118 -0.75 -2.94 4.22
C ILE A 118 -1.50 -4.29 4.25
N MET A 119 -2.53 -4.45 3.42
CA MET A 119 -3.35 -5.67 3.35
C MET A 119 -2.59 -6.85 2.72
N ASN A 120 -1.48 -6.62 2.01
CA ASN A 120 -0.60 -7.69 1.49
C ASN A 120 0.10 -8.46 2.61
N LEU A 121 0.20 -7.88 3.82
CA LEU A 121 0.63 -8.59 5.02
C LEU A 121 -0.55 -9.39 5.56
N THR A 122 -0.55 -10.68 5.29
CA THR A 122 -1.70 -11.58 5.52
C THR A 122 -1.82 -12.09 6.96
N SER A 123 -1.05 -11.55 7.91
CA SER A 123 -1.23 -11.83 9.33
C SER A 123 -1.18 -10.55 10.18
N GLN A 124 -1.83 -10.58 11.34
CA GLN A 124 -1.80 -9.47 12.30
C GLN A 124 -0.38 -9.19 12.78
N GLU A 125 0.39 -10.25 13.03
CA GLU A 125 1.78 -10.16 13.48
C GLU A 125 2.65 -9.45 12.45
N ALA A 126 2.48 -9.75 11.16
CA ALA A 126 3.21 -9.09 10.07
C ALA A 126 2.83 -7.61 9.97
N GLN A 127 1.55 -7.26 10.11
CA GLN A 127 1.10 -5.86 10.11
C GLN A 127 1.66 -5.10 11.33
N VAL A 128 1.67 -5.68 12.53
CA VAL A 128 2.33 -5.10 13.72
C VAL A 128 3.84 -4.96 13.51
N ALA A 129 4.49 -5.97 12.91
CA ALA A 129 5.92 -5.91 12.61
C ALA A 129 6.25 -4.76 11.63
N CYS A 130 5.41 -4.53 10.63
CA CYS A 130 5.52 -3.39 9.71
C CYS A 130 5.53 -2.05 10.46
N PHE A 131 4.59 -1.83 11.37
CA PHE A 131 4.54 -0.58 12.17
C PHE A 131 5.81 -0.40 13.02
N ARG A 132 6.31 -1.47 13.64
CA ARG A 132 7.55 -1.43 14.42
C ARG A 132 8.77 -1.15 13.54
N ASN A 133 8.84 -1.79 12.37
CA ASN A 133 9.89 -1.56 11.38
C ASN A 133 9.91 -0.10 10.91
N VAL A 134 8.74 0.44 10.58
CA VAL A 134 8.60 1.87 10.21
C VAL A 134 9.05 2.79 11.35
N ALA A 135 8.58 2.55 12.57
CA ALA A 135 8.95 3.38 13.72
C ALA A 135 10.47 3.39 13.99
N ALA A 136 11.17 2.27 13.70
CA ALA A 136 12.64 2.19 13.79
C ALA A 136 13.36 3.03 12.73
N HIS A 137 12.76 3.22 11.55
CA HIS A 137 13.32 4.00 10.45
C HIS A 137 13.02 5.50 10.53
N LEU A 138 11.93 5.89 11.23
CA LEU A 138 11.53 7.29 11.36
C LEU A 138 12.41 8.04 12.36
N GLU A 139 12.74 9.29 12.02
CA GLU A 139 13.27 10.27 12.97
C GLU A 139 12.20 10.71 13.98
N PRO A 140 12.56 11.26 15.16
CA PRO A 140 11.60 11.92 16.03
C PRO A 140 10.89 13.07 15.30
N GLY A 141 9.55 13.11 15.36
CA GLY A 141 8.70 14.01 14.56
C GLY A 141 8.37 13.50 13.16
N GLY A 142 9.01 12.42 12.71
CA GLY A 142 8.71 11.79 11.42
C GLY A 142 7.34 11.11 11.41
N CYS A 143 6.75 10.97 10.22
CA CYS A 143 5.38 10.51 10.03
C CYS A 143 5.30 9.17 9.29
N PHE A 144 4.29 8.37 9.61
CA PHE A 144 3.85 7.22 8.85
C PHE A 144 2.47 7.46 8.26
N ALA A 145 2.34 7.43 6.93
CA ALA A 145 1.09 7.63 6.22
C ALA A 145 0.62 6.32 5.55
N ILE A 146 -0.63 5.94 5.76
CA ILE A 146 -1.25 4.76 5.11
C ILE A 146 -2.53 5.18 4.41
N GLU A 147 -2.65 4.81 3.11
CA GLU A 147 -3.92 4.81 2.38
C GLU A 147 -4.47 3.39 2.33
N VAL A 148 -5.66 3.20 2.86
CA VAL A 148 -6.33 1.90 2.88
C VAL A 148 -7.85 2.03 2.86
N MET A 149 -8.52 1.06 2.26
CA MET A 149 -9.97 0.96 2.25
C MET A 149 -10.53 0.64 3.64
N VAL A 150 -11.75 1.10 3.90
CA VAL A 150 -12.55 0.60 5.03
C VAL A 150 -13.18 -0.73 4.61
N PRO A 151 -13.11 -1.79 5.43
CA PRO A 151 -13.69 -3.08 5.07
C PRO A 151 -15.18 -2.98 4.77
N GLU A 152 -15.60 -3.46 3.59
CA GLU A 152 -16.99 -3.32 3.08
C GLU A 152 -17.96 -4.33 3.68
N LEU A 153 -17.77 -4.73 4.95
CA LEU A 153 -18.61 -5.74 5.61
C LEU A 153 -20.08 -5.34 5.71
N ARG A 154 -20.39 -4.04 5.66
CA ARG A 154 -21.76 -3.54 5.62
C ARG A 154 -22.51 -3.91 4.33
N LYS A 155 -21.81 -4.27 3.26
CA LYS A 155 -22.39 -4.72 1.99
C LYS A 155 -22.71 -6.22 1.97
N ILE A 156 -22.31 -6.96 3.02
CA ILE A 156 -22.47 -8.41 3.09
C ILE A 156 -23.79 -8.74 3.82
N PRO A 157 -24.77 -9.35 3.14
CA PRO A 157 -25.98 -9.84 3.79
C PRO A 157 -25.67 -10.92 4.83
N ALA A 158 -26.53 -11.03 5.86
CA ALA A 158 -26.39 -12.05 6.89
C ALA A 158 -26.32 -13.47 6.29
N GLY A 159 -25.32 -14.24 6.72
CA GLY A 159 -25.07 -15.60 6.22
C GLY A 159 -24.31 -15.68 4.90
N GLN A 160 -23.85 -14.55 4.37
CA GLN A 160 -22.94 -14.49 3.20
C GLN A 160 -21.56 -13.98 3.61
N ASN A 161 -20.58 -14.16 2.71
CA ASN A 161 -19.21 -13.69 2.92
C ASN A 161 -18.54 -13.23 1.62
N ILE A 162 -19.31 -13.00 0.56
CA ILE A 162 -18.83 -12.64 -0.79
C ILE A 162 -19.30 -11.25 -1.17
N VAL A 163 -18.34 -10.41 -1.62
CA VAL A 163 -18.62 -9.08 -2.20
C VAL A 163 -18.08 -9.03 -3.62
N PRO A 164 -18.91 -8.99 -4.65
CA PRO A 164 -18.46 -8.72 -6.02
C PRO A 164 -18.03 -7.25 -6.15
N PHE A 165 -16.92 -7.00 -6.83
CA PHE A 165 -16.43 -5.63 -7.05
C PHE A 165 -16.15 -5.30 -8.53
N HIS A 166 -16.18 -6.31 -9.42
CA HIS A 166 -16.06 -6.12 -10.85
C HIS A 166 -16.91 -7.14 -11.60
N THR A 167 -17.59 -6.69 -12.65
CA THR A 167 -18.31 -7.55 -13.61
C THR A 167 -18.16 -7.00 -15.01
N SER A 168 -17.92 -7.86 -15.99
CA SER A 168 -17.87 -7.56 -17.41
C SER A 168 -18.40 -8.76 -18.21
N PRO A 169 -18.63 -8.64 -19.52
CA PRO A 169 -19.04 -9.78 -20.34
C PRO A 169 -18.04 -10.93 -20.35
N THR A 170 -16.76 -10.64 -20.12
CA THR A 170 -15.65 -11.60 -20.21
C THR A 170 -14.96 -11.87 -18.88
N GLY A 171 -15.45 -11.33 -17.76
CA GLY A 171 -14.82 -11.55 -16.48
C GLY A 171 -15.58 -10.98 -15.30
N TRP A 172 -15.25 -11.49 -14.13
CA TRP A 172 -15.76 -10.98 -12.86
C TRP A 172 -14.70 -11.11 -11.78
N ALA A 173 -14.82 -10.24 -10.77
CA ALA A 173 -13.99 -10.33 -9.58
C ALA A 173 -14.83 -10.12 -8.32
N TYR A 174 -14.47 -10.85 -7.28
CA TYR A 174 -15.14 -10.78 -5.98
C TYR A 174 -14.14 -11.05 -4.85
N THR A 175 -14.46 -10.54 -3.67
CA THR A 175 -13.72 -10.82 -2.44
C THR A 175 -14.52 -11.77 -1.56
N VAL A 176 -13.87 -12.80 -1.04
CA VAL A 176 -14.38 -13.67 0.02
C VAL A 176 -13.79 -13.21 1.34
N TYR A 177 -14.63 -12.88 2.31
CA TYR A 177 -14.24 -12.40 3.62
C TYR A 177 -14.38 -13.49 4.69
N ASP A 178 -13.37 -13.62 5.55
CA ASP A 178 -13.46 -14.30 6.84
C ASP A 178 -13.41 -13.25 7.96
N THR A 179 -14.49 -13.15 8.74
CA THR A 179 -14.58 -12.15 9.80
C THR A 179 -13.92 -12.58 11.11
N VAL A 180 -13.47 -13.83 11.21
CA VAL A 180 -12.75 -14.34 12.38
C VAL A 180 -11.26 -14.05 12.27
N THR A 181 -10.66 -14.34 11.11
CA THR A 181 -9.23 -14.13 10.82
C THR A 181 -8.94 -12.77 10.20
N GLN A 182 -9.96 -12.09 9.70
CA GLN A 182 -9.88 -10.90 8.84
C GLN A 182 -9.24 -11.19 7.46
N ASP A 183 -9.25 -12.44 7.00
CA ASP A 183 -8.82 -12.75 5.66
C ASP A 183 -9.80 -12.18 4.62
N ALA A 184 -9.24 -11.71 3.51
CA ALA A 184 -9.99 -11.21 2.37
C ALA A 184 -9.33 -11.71 1.09
N THR A 185 -9.84 -12.80 0.51
CA THR A 185 -9.27 -13.33 -0.73
C THR A 185 -10.00 -12.75 -1.94
N CYS A 186 -9.27 -12.02 -2.78
CA CYS A 186 -9.77 -11.52 -4.06
C CYS A 186 -9.61 -12.58 -5.13
N HIS A 187 -10.72 -12.94 -5.78
CA HIS A 187 -10.77 -13.86 -6.91
C HIS A 187 -11.05 -13.08 -8.19
N TYR A 188 -10.23 -13.32 -9.21
CA TYR A 188 -10.37 -12.75 -10.55
C TYR A 188 -10.61 -13.91 -11.51
N VAL A 189 -11.65 -13.82 -12.31
CA VAL A 189 -11.99 -14.80 -13.34
C VAL A 189 -12.13 -14.07 -14.66
N GLU A 190 -11.40 -14.50 -15.67
CA GLU A 190 -11.44 -13.96 -17.03
C GLU A 190 -11.71 -15.09 -18.00
N VAL A 191 -12.51 -14.82 -19.03
CA VAL A 191 -12.83 -15.76 -20.10
C VAL A 191 -12.47 -15.09 -21.42
N THR A 192 -11.63 -15.73 -22.21
CA THR A 192 -11.22 -15.25 -23.52
C THR A 192 -12.32 -15.50 -24.58
N GLU A 193 -12.24 -14.86 -25.75
CA GLU A 193 -13.25 -14.98 -26.81
C GLU A 193 -13.39 -16.43 -27.33
N ASP A 194 -12.36 -17.23 -27.24
CA ASP A 194 -12.35 -18.67 -27.57
C ASP A 194 -12.89 -19.56 -26.42
N GLY A 195 -13.38 -18.97 -25.33
CA GLY A 195 -14.00 -19.67 -24.21
C GLY A 195 -13.01 -20.28 -23.21
N VAL A 196 -11.73 -19.95 -23.28
CA VAL A 196 -10.73 -20.41 -22.30
C VAL A 196 -10.82 -19.53 -21.06
N GLY A 197 -11.07 -20.15 -19.90
CA GLY A 197 -11.12 -19.48 -18.60
C GLY A 197 -9.76 -19.46 -17.91
N SER A 198 -9.43 -18.33 -17.28
CA SER A 198 -8.35 -18.22 -16.31
C SER A 198 -8.88 -17.75 -14.97
N ALA A 199 -8.30 -18.24 -13.87
CA ALA A 199 -8.66 -17.82 -12.53
C ALA A 199 -7.38 -17.51 -11.73
N ARG A 200 -7.41 -16.40 -11.01
CA ARG A 200 -6.33 -15.98 -10.10
C ARG A 200 -6.92 -15.56 -8.76
N SER A 201 -6.26 -15.96 -7.68
CA SER A 201 -6.64 -15.60 -6.32
C SER A 201 -5.49 -14.89 -5.64
N VAL A 202 -5.77 -13.78 -4.95
CA VAL A 202 -4.79 -13.01 -4.19
C VAL A 202 -5.29 -12.88 -2.76
N PRO A 203 -4.57 -13.41 -1.76
CA PRO A 203 -4.94 -13.27 -0.36
C PRO A 203 -4.55 -11.87 0.14
N PHE A 204 -5.41 -11.33 0.99
CA PHE A 204 -5.21 -10.10 1.74
C PHE A 204 -5.68 -10.32 3.19
N ARG A 205 -5.23 -9.48 4.09
CA ARG A 205 -5.83 -9.30 5.41
C ARG A 205 -6.36 -7.88 5.52
N TYR A 206 -7.68 -7.72 5.63
CA TYR A 206 -8.27 -6.42 5.86
C TYR A 206 -8.02 -5.93 7.29
N VAL A 207 -8.03 -4.63 7.47
CA VAL A 207 -7.71 -4.01 8.76
C VAL A 207 -8.65 -2.83 9.03
N TRP A 208 -9.05 -2.66 10.29
CA TRP A 208 -9.87 -1.54 10.71
C TRP A 208 -9.02 -0.33 11.11
N PRO A 209 -9.54 0.91 10.94
CA PRO A 209 -8.83 2.11 11.39
C PRO A 209 -8.40 2.05 12.87
N ALA A 210 -9.28 1.54 13.75
CA ALA A 210 -8.97 1.39 15.17
C ALA A 210 -7.89 0.32 15.45
N GLU A 211 -7.80 -0.73 14.62
CA GLU A 211 -6.74 -1.74 14.71
C GLU A 211 -5.38 -1.15 14.28
N LEU A 212 -5.35 -0.35 13.22
CA LEU A 212 -4.15 0.38 12.82
C LEU A 212 -3.67 1.33 13.92
N ASP A 213 -4.58 1.98 14.65
CA ASP A 213 -4.24 2.84 15.80
C ASP A 213 -3.60 2.04 16.93
N LEU A 214 -4.09 0.83 17.21
CA LEU A 214 -3.46 -0.07 18.20
C LEU A 214 -2.07 -0.53 17.76
N MET A 215 -1.88 -0.86 16.47
CA MET A 215 -0.57 -1.20 15.91
C MET A 215 0.40 -0.02 16.01
N ALA A 216 -0.06 1.19 15.73
CA ALA A 216 0.71 2.42 15.88
C ALA A 216 1.14 2.63 17.33
N GLN A 217 0.22 2.48 18.31
CA GLN A 217 0.53 2.58 19.75
C GLN A 217 1.57 1.54 20.18
N LEU A 218 1.45 0.29 19.72
CA LEU A 218 2.42 -0.78 19.98
C LEU A 218 3.82 -0.48 19.41
N ALA A 219 3.90 0.36 18.36
CA ALA A 219 5.14 0.84 17.77
C ALA A 219 5.62 2.19 18.33
N GLY A 220 4.90 2.78 19.30
CA GLY A 220 5.24 4.07 19.89
C GLY A 220 4.86 5.28 19.03
N LEU A 221 4.00 5.10 18.02
CA LEU A 221 3.49 6.16 17.17
C LEU A 221 2.15 6.69 17.72
N ARG A 222 1.80 7.92 17.38
CA ARG A 222 0.54 8.58 17.75
C ARG A 222 -0.21 9.05 16.52
N LEU A 223 -1.54 8.80 16.47
CA LEU A 223 -2.37 9.33 15.40
C LEU A 223 -2.29 10.87 15.41
N ARG A 224 -1.99 11.45 14.24
CA ARG A 224 -1.93 12.88 13.98
C ARG A 224 -3.13 13.34 13.16
N ASP A 225 -3.37 12.68 12.02
CA ASP A 225 -4.44 13.03 11.09
C ASP A 225 -5.14 11.78 10.55
N ARG A 226 -6.44 11.91 10.18
CA ARG A 226 -7.18 10.92 9.40
C ARG A 226 -8.17 11.62 8.49
N TRP A 227 -8.10 11.30 7.19
CA TRP A 227 -8.93 11.89 6.14
C TRP A 227 -9.60 10.81 5.29
N ASP A 228 -10.68 11.19 4.56
CA ASP A 228 -11.36 10.35 3.55
C ASP A 228 -10.58 10.30 2.22
N GLY A 229 -9.28 10.23 2.24
CA GLY A 229 -8.42 10.23 1.07
C GLY A 229 -7.51 11.47 0.97
N TRP A 230 -6.86 11.61 -0.17
CA TRP A 230 -5.80 12.61 -0.39
C TRP A 230 -6.30 14.06 -0.56
N THR A 231 -7.62 14.26 -0.65
CA THR A 231 -8.24 15.60 -0.64
C THR A 231 -8.35 16.20 0.77
N ARG A 232 -8.05 15.41 1.81
CA ARG A 232 -8.15 15.78 3.23
C ARG A 232 -9.56 16.12 3.70
N GLU A 233 -10.57 15.58 3.01
CA GLU A 233 -11.94 15.64 3.49
C GLU A 233 -12.07 14.87 4.83
N PRO A 234 -13.00 15.27 5.71
CA PRO A 234 -13.20 14.59 6.98
C PRO A 234 -13.51 13.09 6.79
N PHE A 235 -12.82 12.24 7.55
CA PHE A 235 -13.16 10.83 7.63
C PHE A 235 -14.44 10.66 8.46
N THR A 236 -15.46 10.00 7.89
CA THR A 236 -16.79 9.80 8.48
C THR A 236 -17.20 8.33 8.45
N GLU A 237 -18.36 8.01 9.01
CA GLU A 237 -18.95 6.67 8.96
C GLU A 237 -19.29 6.19 7.53
N ASP A 238 -19.46 7.11 6.59
CA ASP A 238 -19.74 6.80 5.18
C ASP A 238 -18.49 6.66 4.32
N SER A 239 -17.32 6.97 4.86
CA SER A 239 -16.05 6.87 4.14
C SER A 239 -15.74 5.42 3.75
N ALA A 240 -15.40 5.20 2.48
CA ALA A 240 -15.04 3.89 1.93
C ALA A 240 -13.53 3.60 2.02
N GLN A 241 -12.73 4.62 2.27
CA GLN A 241 -11.27 4.57 2.41
C GLN A 241 -10.81 5.60 3.41
N HIS A 242 -9.56 5.55 3.79
CA HIS A 242 -8.95 6.62 4.57
C HIS A 242 -7.45 6.75 4.30
N VAL A 243 -6.95 7.97 4.51
CA VAL A 243 -5.53 8.24 4.70
C VAL A 243 -5.34 8.57 6.17
N SER A 244 -4.55 7.76 6.86
CA SER A 244 -4.20 8.00 8.26
C SER A 244 -2.71 8.31 8.37
N VAL A 245 -2.39 9.28 9.21
CA VAL A 245 -1.03 9.73 9.47
C VAL A 245 -0.75 9.59 10.96
N TRP A 246 0.25 8.82 11.30
CA TRP A 246 0.77 8.72 12.67
C TRP A 246 2.15 9.38 12.74
N GLU A 247 2.46 9.97 13.86
CA GLU A 247 3.73 10.67 14.12
C GLU A 247 4.53 9.94 15.20
N LYS A 248 5.86 9.87 15.01
CA LYS A 248 6.78 9.45 16.04
C LYS A 248 7.03 10.64 16.99
N PRO A 249 6.67 10.53 18.28
CA PRO A 249 6.84 11.62 19.21
C PRO A 249 8.27 12.14 19.27
N VAL A 250 8.40 13.46 19.42
CA VAL A 250 9.67 14.07 19.79
C VAL A 250 9.84 13.83 21.30
N SER A 251 10.84 13.07 21.69
CA SER A 251 11.17 12.74 23.10
C SER A 251 11.62 13.98 23.86
#